data_fa19f73eadde9a718bcbafed0e91af70
#
_entry.id   fa19f73eadde9a718bcbafed0e91af70
#
_cell.length_a   1.000
_cell.length_b   1.000
_cell.length_c   1.000
_cell.angle_alpha   90.00
_cell.angle_beta   90.00
_cell.angle_gamma   90.00
#
_symmetry.space_group_name_H-M   'P 1'
#
loop_
_entity.id
_entity.type
_entity.pdbx_description
1 polymer ?
#
loop_
_entity_poly.entity_id
_entity_poly.type
_entity_poly.pdbx_seq_one_letter_code
_entity_poly.pdbx_strand_id
1 'polypeptide(L)'
;ICPNAFSTVSVSGAATYIWSPSNTLSSSIGSSVTASPSTTTQYKVVGIDNNGCRDSSNFSISVYPLSVLNVAGTSVICEGDTSTLTVSGAINYVWSPSSSLNVSNNNIVDAFPIATETYTISGTDLNSCNSETTHTINVLPTPIISLSSSDDTLCIGSAVIFNAAGASQYSWQPSSTLNNNTGSTVSAMPNSTTIYTLTATDTNNCSVSQNITIQVNPLPILTISPNSIT
;
A
#
# COMPACT_ATOMS: atom_id res chain seq x y z
N ILE A 1 -21.77 -13.79 -20.80
CA ILE A 1 -20.38 -14.18 -20.64
C ILE A 1 -19.51 -12.95 -20.42
N CYS A 2 -18.33 -13.12 -19.85
CA CYS A 2 -17.30 -12.08 -19.79
C CYS A 2 -16.55 -11.96 -21.13
N PRO A 3 -15.87 -10.84 -21.43
CA PRO A 3 -14.99 -10.73 -22.58
C PRO A 3 -13.95 -11.87 -22.61
N ASN A 4 -13.66 -12.40 -23.79
CA ASN A 4 -12.76 -13.54 -24.02
C ASN A 4 -13.22 -14.89 -23.41
N ALA A 5 -14.38 -14.94 -22.76
CA ALA A 5 -14.99 -16.22 -22.37
C ALA A 5 -15.75 -16.84 -23.56
N PHE A 6 -16.14 -18.09 -23.40
CA PHE A 6 -16.91 -18.81 -24.41
C PHE A 6 -18.17 -19.44 -23.79
N SER A 7 -19.14 -19.72 -24.62
CA SER A 7 -20.36 -20.47 -24.28
C SER A 7 -20.59 -21.56 -25.30
N THR A 8 -20.91 -22.76 -24.86
CA THR A 8 -21.30 -23.86 -25.72
C THR A 8 -22.80 -23.81 -25.92
N VAL A 9 -23.23 -23.81 -27.19
CA VAL A 9 -24.63 -23.77 -27.59
C VAL A 9 -24.94 -25.04 -28.36
N SER A 10 -26.04 -25.70 -28.00
CA SER A 10 -26.51 -26.93 -28.66
C SER A 10 -27.92 -26.77 -29.19
N VAL A 11 -28.19 -27.42 -30.29
CA VAL A 11 -29.49 -27.45 -30.96
C VAL A 11 -29.85 -28.89 -31.32
N SER A 12 -31.17 -29.19 -31.37
CA SER A 12 -31.69 -30.50 -31.73
C SER A 12 -32.98 -30.32 -32.55
N GLY A 13 -33.46 -31.40 -33.19
CA GLY A 13 -34.75 -31.44 -33.92
C GLY A 13 -34.64 -31.42 -35.45
N ALA A 14 -33.39 -31.40 -36.01
CA ALA A 14 -33.17 -31.52 -37.47
C ALA A 14 -32.01 -32.47 -37.78
N ALA A 15 -31.79 -32.76 -39.06
CA ALA A 15 -30.69 -33.64 -39.52
C ALA A 15 -29.34 -32.88 -39.61
N THR A 16 -29.38 -31.61 -40.04
CA THR A 16 -28.20 -30.75 -40.17
C THR A 16 -28.52 -29.34 -39.73
N TYR A 17 -27.46 -28.58 -39.33
CA TYR A 17 -27.58 -27.23 -38.80
C TYR A 17 -26.57 -26.29 -39.43
N ILE A 18 -26.99 -25.05 -39.66
CA ILE A 18 -26.15 -23.95 -40.17
C ILE A 18 -26.30 -22.75 -39.22
N TRP A 19 -25.17 -22.21 -38.75
CA TRP A 19 -25.13 -21.10 -37.80
C TRP A 19 -24.62 -19.81 -38.44
N SER A 20 -25.20 -18.68 -38.06
CA SER A 20 -24.77 -17.35 -38.50
C SER A 20 -24.99 -16.29 -37.41
N PRO A 21 -24.15 -15.25 -37.30
CA PRO A 21 -22.83 -15.13 -37.95
C PRO A 21 -21.84 -16.20 -37.44
N SER A 22 -20.88 -16.59 -38.26
CA SER A 22 -19.94 -17.69 -37.93
C SER A 22 -18.55 -17.24 -37.45
N ASN A 23 -18.26 -15.94 -37.60
CA ASN A 23 -16.91 -15.39 -37.31
C ASN A 23 -16.47 -15.53 -35.86
N THR A 24 -17.38 -15.73 -34.90
CA THR A 24 -17.13 -15.92 -33.48
C THR A 24 -17.54 -17.31 -32.97
N LEU A 25 -17.81 -18.24 -33.90
CA LEU A 25 -18.16 -19.62 -33.61
C LEU A 25 -17.02 -20.58 -33.95
N SER A 26 -16.91 -21.67 -33.21
CA SER A 26 -15.96 -22.75 -33.51
C SER A 26 -16.24 -23.45 -34.83
N SER A 27 -17.49 -23.44 -35.26
CA SER A 27 -17.97 -23.98 -36.56
C SER A 27 -19.22 -23.27 -36.99
N SER A 28 -19.48 -23.19 -38.32
CA SER A 28 -20.73 -22.72 -38.88
C SER A 28 -21.76 -23.84 -39.08
N ILE A 29 -21.41 -25.10 -38.80
CA ILE A 29 -22.25 -26.27 -38.95
C ILE A 29 -22.15 -27.20 -37.72
N GLY A 30 -23.16 -28.06 -37.52
CA GLY A 30 -23.17 -29.05 -36.43
C GLY A 30 -24.25 -28.77 -35.39
N SER A 31 -24.57 -29.79 -34.58
CA SER A 31 -25.58 -29.70 -33.51
C SER A 31 -25.07 -29.03 -32.24
N SER A 32 -23.76 -28.76 -32.13
CA SER A 32 -23.16 -28.04 -31.02
C SER A 32 -21.98 -27.20 -31.51
N VAL A 33 -21.92 -25.95 -31.09
CA VAL A 33 -20.86 -24.99 -31.41
C VAL A 33 -20.45 -24.22 -30.16
N THR A 34 -19.18 -23.81 -30.11
CA THR A 34 -18.71 -22.88 -29.08
C THR A 34 -18.68 -21.47 -29.66
N ALA A 35 -19.28 -20.52 -28.95
CA ALA A 35 -19.32 -19.11 -29.33
C ALA A 35 -18.46 -18.28 -28.35
N SER A 36 -17.61 -17.40 -28.90
CA SER A 36 -16.74 -16.48 -28.16
C SER A 36 -16.82 -15.06 -28.74
N PRO A 37 -17.98 -14.40 -28.69
CA PRO A 37 -18.15 -13.05 -29.18
C PRO A 37 -17.46 -12.04 -28.23
N SER A 38 -16.87 -10.97 -28.79
CA SER A 38 -16.29 -9.86 -28.02
C SER A 38 -17.31 -8.81 -27.61
N THR A 39 -18.51 -8.82 -28.24
CA THR A 39 -19.63 -7.94 -27.94
C THR A 39 -20.92 -8.76 -27.96
N THR A 40 -21.96 -8.29 -27.28
CA THR A 40 -23.30 -8.94 -27.31
C THR A 40 -23.71 -9.21 -28.76
N THR A 41 -23.89 -10.48 -29.08
CA THR A 41 -24.10 -10.94 -30.45
C THR A 41 -25.37 -11.79 -30.54
N GLN A 42 -26.20 -11.49 -31.54
CA GLN A 42 -27.33 -12.31 -31.88
C GLN A 42 -26.95 -13.33 -32.96
N TYR A 43 -27.30 -14.58 -32.71
CA TYR A 43 -27.06 -15.71 -33.61
C TYR A 43 -28.36 -16.26 -34.12
N LYS A 44 -28.30 -16.81 -35.32
CA LYS A 44 -29.38 -17.58 -35.97
C LYS A 44 -28.88 -18.98 -36.29
N VAL A 45 -29.65 -19.99 -35.95
CA VAL A 45 -29.46 -21.36 -36.40
C VAL A 45 -30.56 -21.76 -37.35
N VAL A 46 -30.20 -22.37 -38.46
CA VAL A 46 -31.14 -22.98 -39.43
C VAL A 46 -30.96 -24.48 -39.37
N GLY A 47 -32.02 -25.19 -38.98
CA GLY A 47 -32.09 -26.64 -39.04
C GLY A 47 -32.68 -27.11 -40.38
N ILE A 48 -32.15 -28.21 -40.92
CA ILE A 48 -32.60 -28.83 -42.16
C ILE A 48 -32.91 -30.31 -41.88
N ASP A 49 -34.11 -30.77 -42.17
CA ASP A 49 -34.50 -32.17 -41.97
C ASP A 49 -34.05 -33.06 -43.14
N ASN A 50 -34.34 -34.36 -43.07
CA ASN A 50 -34.01 -35.33 -44.11
C ASN A 50 -34.79 -35.11 -45.42
N ASN A 51 -35.89 -34.34 -45.39
CA ASN A 51 -36.69 -34.01 -46.55
C ASN A 51 -36.29 -32.65 -47.18
N GLY A 52 -35.30 -31.95 -46.60
CA GLY A 52 -34.83 -30.63 -47.02
C GLY A 52 -35.69 -29.47 -46.51
N CYS A 53 -36.67 -29.72 -45.61
CA CYS A 53 -37.44 -28.67 -44.95
C CYS A 53 -36.57 -27.90 -43.95
N ARG A 54 -36.80 -26.58 -43.92
CA ARG A 54 -35.96 -25.67 -43.10
C ARG A 54 -36.79 -24.92 -42.07
N ASP A 55 -36.26 -24.81 -40.87
CA ASP A 55 -36.74 -23.90 -39.83
C ASP A 55 -35.58 -23.20 -39.16
N SER A 56 -35.82 -22.09 -38.48
CA SER A 56 -34.75 -21.32 -37.85
C SER A 56 -35.13 -20.76 -36.49
N SER A 57 -34.15 -20.68 -35.61
CA SER A 57 -34.26 -20.05 -34.31
C SER A 57 -33.15 -19.01 -34.09
N ASN A 58 -33.45 -17.99 -33.29
CA ASN A 58 -32.52 -16.96 -32.92
C ASN A 58 -32.25 -17.01 -31.40
N PHE A 59 -31.05 -16.70 -31.00
CA PHE A 59 -30.66 -16.50 -29.60
C PHE A 59 -29.58 -15.43 -29.51
N SER A 60 -29.35 -14.90 -28.31
CA SER A 60 -28.35 -13.87 -28.07
C SER A 60 -27.38 -14.32 -26.97
N ILE A 61 -26.11 -14.08 -27.19
CA ILE A 61 -25.10 -14.18 -26.13
C ILE A 61 -24.74 -12.77 -25.69
N SER A 62 -25.10 -12.45 -24.46
CA SER A 62 -24.73 -11.18 -23.82
C SER A 62 -23.30 -11.21 -23.34
N VAL A 63 -22.49 -10.21 -23.73
CA VAL A 63 -21.14 -9.98 -23.25
C VAL A 63 -21.19 -8.78 -22.31
N TYR A 64 -20.83 -9.00 -21.05
CA TYR A 64 -20.78 -7.97 -20.04
C TYR A 64 -19.44 -7.21 -20.13
N PRO A 65 -19.45 -5.86 -20.09
CA PRO A 65 -18.20 -5.11 -20.07
C PRO A 65 -17.43 -5.40 -18.77
N LEU A 66 -16.10 -5.35 -18.83
CA LEU A 66 -15.26 -5.42 -17.62
C LEU A 66 -15.47 -4.16 -16.78
N SER A 67 -15.54 -4.35 -15.49
CA SER A 67 -15.59 -3.25 -14.53
C SER A 67 -14.26 -2.49 -14.48
N VAL A 68 -14.32 -1.16 -14.35
CA VAL A 68 -13.14 -0.33 -14.14
C VAL A 68 -12.86 -0.27 -12.64
N LEU A 69 -11.70 -0.76 -12.23
CA LEU A 69 -11.24 -0.67 -10.85
C LEU A 69 -10.53 0.66 -10.63
N ASN A 70 -10.93 1.38 -9.58
CA ASN A 70 -10.28 2.63 -9.16
C ASN A 70 -9.68 2.44 -7.77
N VAL A 71 -8.37 2.71 -7.64
CA VAL A 71 -7.65 2.65 -6.36
C VAL A 71 -7.31 4.06 -5.91
N ALA A 72 -7.60 4.36 -4.65
CA ALA A 72 -7.26 5.61 -3.98
C ALA A 72 -6.46 5.33 -2.72
N GLY A 73 -5.56 6.23 -2.36
CA GLY A 73 -4.70 6.15 -1.19
C GLY A 73 -3.38 6.85 -1.40
N THR A 74 -2.53 6.84 -0.38
CA THR A 74 -1.21 7.49 -0.44
C THR A 74 -0.23 6.60 -1.22
N SER A 75 0.37 7.16 -2.28
CA SER A 75 1.34 6.46 -3.13
C SER A 75 2.80 6.68 -2.72
N VAL A 76 3.06 7.50 -1.71
CA VAL A 76 4.41 7.78 -1.17
C VAL A 76 4.32 7.79 0.34
N ILE A 77 5.12 6.97 1.00
CA ILE A 77 5.23 6.87 2.46
C ILE A 77 6.70 6.81 2.87
N CYS A 78 6.99 7.11 4.13
CA CYS A 78 8.30 6.81 4.71
C CYS A 78 8.38 5.35 5.17
N GLU A 79 9.56 4.81 5.22
CA GLU A 79 9.82 3.47 5.80
C GLU A 79 9.25 3.40 7.23
N GLY A 80 8.42 2.39 7.49
CA GLY A 80 7.72 2.19 8.76
C GLY A 80 6.33 2.83 8.84
N ASP A 81 5.93 3.65 7.87
CA ASP A 81 4.59 4.21 7.80
C ASP A 81 3.58 3.23 7.17
N THR A 82 2.32 3.56 7.31
CA THR A 82 1.19 2.80 6.75
C THR A 82 0.39 3.66 5.79
N SER A 83 -0.01 3.09 4.65
CA SER A 83 -0.94 3.69 3.71
C SER A 83 -2.26 2.94 3.72
N THR A 84 -3.36 3.62 3.97
CA THR A 84 -4.70 3.05 3.78
C THR A 84 -5.10 3.21 2.31
N LEU A 85 -5.33 2.08 1.64
CA LEU A 85 -5.75 1.99 0.25
C LEU A 85 -7.22 1.59 0.17
N THR A 86 -7.96 2.21 -0.74
CA THR A 86 -9.37 1.90 -1.00
C THR A 86 -9.53 1.59 -2.48
N VAL A 87 -10.20 0.48 -2.81
CA VAL A 87 -10.55 0.11 -4.18
C VAL A 87 -12.06 0.11 -4.36
N SER A 88 -12.51 0.48 -5.56
CA SER A 88 -13.92 0.45 -5.99
C SER A 88 -14.06 -0.07 -7.43
N GLY A 89 -15.29 -0.42 -7.83
CA GLY A 89 -15.62 -0.88 -9.18
C GLY A 89 -15.99 -2.37 -9.30
N ALA A 90 -15.87 -3.16 -8.21
CA ALA A 90 -16.28 -4.56 -8.15
C ALA A 90 -16.97 -4.88 -6.81
N ILE A 91 -17.34 -6.14 -6.59
CA ILE A 91 -17.97 -6.61 -5.34
C ILE A 91 -17.03 -7.44 -4.48
N ASN A 92 -16.06 -8.12 -5.06
CA ASN A 92 -15.02 -8.85 -4.35
C ASN A 92 -13.66 -8.42 -4.87
N TYR A 93 -12.66 -8.39 -4.00
CA TYR A 93 -11.31 -7.95 -4.30
C TYR A 93 -10.28 -8.93 -3.75
N VAL A 94 -9.16 -9.05 -4.48
CA VAL A 94 -7.98 -9.77 -4.03
C VAL A 94 -6.75 -8.92 -4.35
N TRP A 95 -5.90 -8.72 -3.36
CA TRP A 95 -4.66 -7.94 -3.45
C TRP A 95 -3.44 -8.87 -3.42
N SER A 96 -2.46 -8.59 -4.24
CA SER A 96 -1.21 -9.34 -4.29
C SER A 96 -0.03 -8.41 -4.62
N PRO A 97 1.12 -8.52 -3.95
CA PRO A 97 1.39 -9.41 -2.82
C PRO A 97 0.62 -9.03 -1.55
N SER A 98 0.45 -9.96 -0.62
CA SER A 98 -0.31 -9.76 0.62
C SER A 98 0.55 -9.66 1.88
N SER A 99 1.86 -9.86 1.77
CA SER A 99 2.78 -9.92 2.91
C SER A 99 2.91 -8.61 3.69
N SER A 100 2.68 -7.49 3.03
CA SER A 100 2.73 -6.13 3.58
C SER A 100 1.34 -5.50 3.73
N LEU A 101 0.26 -6.31 3.79
CA LEU A 101 -1.11 -5.88 3.99
C LEU A 101 -1.70 -6.45 5.28
N ASN A 102 -2.59 -5.69 5.93
CA ASN A 102 -3.37 -6.18 7.07
C ASN A 102 -4.39 -7.25 6.65
N VAL A 103 -5.00 -7.09 5.47
CA VAL A 103 -5.92 -8.04 4.82
C VAL A 103 -5.71 -7.97 3.30
N SER A 104 -6.04 -9.04 2.56
CA SER A 104 -5.84 -9.08 1.11
C SER A 104 -7.12 -9.28 0.29
N ASN A 105 -8.29 -9.32 0.93
CA ASN A 105 -9.57 -9.63 0.30
C ASN A 105 -10.68 -8.61 0.63
N ASN A 106 -10.31 -7.37 0.92
CA ASN A 106 -11.25 -6.32 1.26
C ASN A 106 -11.14 -5.15 0.27
N ASN A 107 -12.15 -4.30 0.23
CA ASN A 107 -12.13 -3.04 -0.53
C ASN A 107 -11.33 -1.93 0.15
N ILE A 108 -11.00 -2.07 1.44
CA ILE A 108 -10.12 -1.19 2.20
C ILE A 108 -9.04 -2.06 2.84
N VAL A 109 -7.78 -1.70 2.62
CA VAL A 109 -6.62 -2.38 3.18
C VAL A 109 -5.62 -1.36 3.71
N ASP A 110 -4.88 -1.74 4.77
CA ASP A 110 -3.73 -0.99 5.23
C ASP A 110 -2.47 -1.69 4.73
N ALA A 111 -1.64 -0.94 4.01
CA ALA A 111 -0.38 -1.39 3.44
C ALA A 111 0.80 -0.76 4.20
N PHE A 112 1.79 -1.59 4.59
CA PHE A 112 2.99 -1.22 5.34
C PHE A 112 4.26 -1.83 4.71
N PRO A 113 4.53 -1.57 3.42
CA PRO A 113 5.69 -2.12 2.75
C PRO A 113 6.98 -1.49 3.30
N ILE A 114 8.06 -2.29 3.41
CA ILE A 114 9.39 -1.83 3.84
C ILE A 114 10.27 -1.33 2.69
N ALA A 115 9.84 -1.53 1.45
CA ALA A 115 10.46 -1.05 0.22
C ALA A 115 9.36 -0.74 -0.81
N THR A 116 9.66 0.05 -1.83
CA THR A 116 8.72 0.33 -2.92
C THR A 116 8.10 -0.95 -3.45
N GLU A 117 6.78 -1.04 -3.40
CA GLU A 117 6.02 -2.23 -3.76
C GLU A 117 4.83 -1.89 -4.66
N THR A 118 4.58 -2.75 -5.64
CA THR A 118 3.43 -2.64 -6.55
C THR A 118 2.44 -3.75 -6.22
N TYR A 119 1.23 -3.36 -5.86
CA TYR A 119 0.11 -4.25 -5.63
C TYR A 119 -0.69 -4.43 -6.91
N THR A 120 -1.02 -5.67 -7.25
CA THR A 120 -2.02 -6.02 -8.25
C THR A 120 -3.33 -6.28 -7.53
N ILE A 121 -4.39 -5.64 -7.97
CA ILE A 121 -5.74 -5.77 -7.41
C ILE A 121 -6.62 -6.43 -8.45
N SER A 122 -7.13 -7.61 -8.13
CA SER A 122 -8.11 -8.33 -8.93
C SER A 122 -9.49 -8.12 -8.34
N GLY A 123 -10.45 -7.68 -9.16
CA GLY A 123 -11.82 -7.41 -8.72
C GLY A 123 -12.83 -8.20 -9.54
N THR A 124 -13.75 -8.88 -8.87
CA THR A 124 -14.85 -9.64 -9.50
C THR A 124 -16.16 -8.88 -9.34
N ASP A 125 -16.87 -8.66 -10.44
CA ASP A 125 -18.15 -7.95 -10.48
C ASP A 125 -19.37 -8.87 -10.25
N LEU A 126 -20.58 -8.30 -10.31
CA LEU A 126 -21.84 -9.04 -10.15
C LEU A 126 -22.08 -10.11 -11.24
N ASN A 127 -21.45 -9.98 -12.40
CA ASN A 127 -21.55 -10.93 -13.49
C ASN A 127 -20.44 -11.99 -13.44
N SER A 128 -19.68 -12.04 -12.35
CA SER A 128 -18.49 -12.89 -12.19
C SER A 128 -17.37 -12.58 -13.20
N CYS A 129 -17.34 -11.37 -13.77
CA CYS A 129 -16.26 -10.91 -14.63
C CYS A 129 -15.13 -10.34 -13.77
N ASN A 130 -13.91 -10.76 -14.10
CA ASN A 130 -12.71 -10.36 -13.39
C ASN A 130 -11.99 -9.22 -14.12
N SER A 131 -11.61 -8.20 -13.38
CA SER A 131 -10.81 -7.07 -13.84
C SER A 131 -9.58 -6.92 -12.96
N GLU A 132 -8.50 -6.36 -13.51
CA GLU A 132 -7.27 -6.13 -12.75
C GLU A 132 -6.79 -4.69 -12.91
N THR A 133 -6.15 -4.19 -11.88
CA THR A 133 -5.44 -2.91 -11.85
C THR A 133 -4.23 -3.01 -10.95
N THR A 134 -3.34 -2.02 -11.00
CA THR A 134 -2.16 -1.98 -10.12
C THR A 134 -2.09 -0.65 -9.38
N HIS A 135 -1.50 -0.68 -8.19
CA HIS A 135 -1.16 0.50 -7.41
C HIS A 135 0.23 0.35 -6.82
N THR A 136 1.09 1.35 -6.99
CA THR A 136 2.46 1.33 -6.45
C THR A 136 2.57 2.28 -5.27
N ILE A 137 3.08 1.78 -4.14
CA ILE A 137 3.53 2.59 -3.01
C ILE A 137 5.03 2.75 -3.12
N ASN A 138 5.49 3.99 -3.25
CA ASN A 138 6.89 4.37 -3.21
C ASN A 138 7.31 4.60 -1.76
N VAL A 139 8.22 3.78 -1.25
CA VAL A 139 8.75 3.88 0.12
C VAL A 139 10.05 4.67 0.13
N LEU A 140 10.04 5.78 0.84
CA LEU A 140 11.20 6.63 1.05
C LEU A 140 11.96 6.18 2.30
N PRO A 141 13.30 6.09 2.26
CA PRO A 141 14.07 5.73 3.43
C PRO A 141 13.99 6.81 4.50
N THR A 142 14.06 6.43 5.78
CA THR A 142 14.26 7.37 6.88
C THR A 142 15.71 7.88 6.89
N PRO A 143 15.96 9.11 7.39
CA PRO A 143 17.32 9.65 7.43
C PRO A 143 18.23 8.84 8.36
N ILE A 144 19.47 8.61 7.93
CA ILE A 144 20.52 8.03 8.76
C ILE A 144 21.20 9.17 9.51
N ILE A 145 21.01 9.22 10.84
CA ILE A 145 21.53 10.28 11.68
C ILE A 145 22.72 9.85 12.52
N SER A 146 23.60 10.80 12.81
CA SER A 146 24.60 10.70 13.86
C SER A 146 24.25 11.68 14.99
N LEU A 147 24.34 11.21 16.24
CA LEU A 147 24.09 11.99 17.45
C LEU A 147 25.25 11.79 18.42
N SER A 148 25.81 12.88 18.94
CA SER A 148 26.87 12.87 19.94
C SER A 148 26.66 13.97 20.96
N SER A 149 27.25 13.79 22.16
CA SER A 149 27.36 14.81 23.20
C SER A 149 28.84 15.10 23.52
N SER A 150 29.14 16.30 24.01
CA SER A 150 30.49 16.63 24.55
C SER A 150 30.84 15.79 25.78
N ASP A 151 29.83 15.46 26.58
CA ASP A 151 29.95 14.67 27.81
C ASP A 151 28.62 13.87 27.98
N ASP A 152 28.69 12.74 28.65
CA ASP A 152 27.53 11.92 29.04
C ASP A 152 27.20 12.02 30.55
N THR A 153 28.14 12.61 31.31
CA THR A 153 28.05 12.79 32.77
C THR A 153 28.48 14.18 33.17
N LEU A 154 27.65 14.92 33.91
CA LEU A 154 27.86 16.28 34.34
C LEU A 154 27.71 16.44 35.85
N CYS A 155 28.30 17.49 36.40
CA CYS A 155 27.87 18.03 37.68
C CYS A 155 26.70 19.00 37.46
N ILE A 156 25.79 19.10 38.45
CA ILE A 156 24.69 20.07 38.40
C ILE A 156 25.23 21.49 38.15
N GLY A 157 24.62 22.21 37.22
CA GLY A 157 25.00 23.55 36.78
C GLY A 157 26.03 23.56 35.63
N SER A 158 26.52 22.42 35.16
CA SER A 158 27.38 22.31 33.98
C SER A 158 26.54 22.17 32.70
N ALA A 159 27.09 22.62 31.58
CA ALA A 159 26.44 22.51 30.27
C ALA A 159 27.04 21.37 29.45
N VAL A 160 26.22 20.76 28.59
CA VAL A 160 26.63 19.79 27.57
C VAL A 160 26.26 20.34 26.19
N ILE A 161 27.04 19.98 25.17
CA ILE A 161 26.76 20.32 23.77
C ILE A 161 26.39 19.03 23.03
N PHE A 162 25.24 19.05 22.36
CA PHE A 162 24.82 18.00 21.45
C PHE A 162 25.12 18.39 20.01
N ASN A 163 25.62 17.44 19.23
CA ASN A 163 25.83 17.58 17.81
C ASN A 163 25.07 16.47 17.08
N ALA A 164 24.29 16.85 16.06
CA ALA A 164 23.52 15.95 15.21
C ALA A 164 23.83 16.23 13.73
N ALA A 165 23.86 15.19 12.91
CA ALA A 165 24.01 15.30 11.46
C ALA A 165 23.21 14.20 10.75
N GLY A 166 22.99 14.38 9.42
CA GLY A 166 22.32 13.37 8.57
C GLY A 166 20.87 13.69 8.18
N ALA A 167 20.34 14.85 8.61
CA ALA A 167 18.99 15.30 8.25
C ALA A 167 18.98 16.80 7.88
N SER A 168 17.82 17.30 7.44
CA SER A 168 17.64 18.72 7.09
C SER A 168 17.09 19.57 8.23
N GLN A 169 16.33 18.97 9.14
CA GLN A 169 15.72 19.62 10.30
C GLN A 169 15.90 18.76 11.56
N TYR A 170 16.01 19.44 12.71
CA TYR A 170 16.25 18.82 14.01
C TYR A 170 15.33 19.46 15.05
N SER A 171 14.72 18.63 15.89
CA SER A 171 13.88 19.04 17.02
C SER A 171 14.24 18.23 18.26
N TRP A 172 14.37 18.91 19.41
CA TRP A 172 14.86 18.33 20.66
C TRP A 172 13.84 18.45 21.78
N GLN A 173 13.70 17.40 22.55
CA GLN A 173 12.84 17.30 23.73
C GLN A 173 13.59 16.63 24.91
N PRO A 174 13.36 17.03 26.18
CA PRO A 174 12.60 18.19 26.63
C PRO A 174 13.32 19.50 26.33
N SER A 175 12.59 20.58 26.07
CA SER A 175 13.15 21.88 25.70
C SER A 175 13.53 22.77 26.88
N SER A 176 13.05 22.48 28.10
CA SER A 176 13.16 23.37 29.27
C SER A 176 14.60 23.67 29.74
N THR A 177 15.54 22.79 29.41
CA THR A 177 16.97 22.93 29.80
C THR A 177 17.87 23.17 28.58
N LEU A 178 17.31 23.37 27.41
CA LEU A 178 18.04 23.65 26.17
C LEU A 178 18.09 25.15 25.90
N ASN A 179 19.24 25.62 25.34
CA ASN A 179 19.36 26.98 24.82
C ASN A 179 18.46 27.23 23.59
N ASN A 180 18.25 26.20 22.80
CA ASN A 180 17.36 26.16 21.62
C ASN A 180 16.89 24.72 21.45
N ASN A 181 15.65 24.52 21.01
CA ASN A 181 15.07 23.20 20.76
C ASN A 181 15.11 22.78 19.28
N THR A 182 15.76 23.55 18.42
CA THR A 182 15.95 23.26 17.00
C THR A 182 17.42 23.47 16.60
N GLY A 183 17.84 22.78 15.53
CA GLY A 183 19.18 22.91 14.97
C GLY A 183 20.07 21.70 15.22
N SER A 184 21.13 21.61 14.43
CA SER A 184 22.10 20.50 14.46
C SER A 184 23.05 20.54 15.66
N THR A 185 23.22 21.72 16.30
CA THR A 185 24.00 21.90 17.49
C THR A 185 23.18 22.65 18.53
N VAL A 186 22.98 22.04 19.70
CA VAL A 186 22.29 22.65 20.84
C VAL A 186 23.08 22.42 22.14
N SER A 187 22.90 23.32 23.10
CA SER A 187 23.46 23.11 24.44
C SER A 187 22.36 22.94 25.48
N ALA A 188 22.61 22.07 26.43
CA ALA A 188 21.71 21.80 27.55
C ALA A 188 22.38 22.02 28.90
N MET A 189 21.60 22.41 29.90
CA MET A 189 22.02 22.54 31.28
C MET A 189 21.01 21.85 32.21
N PRO A 190 21.00 20.51 32.24
CA PRO A 190 20.05 19.76 33.04
C PRO A 190 20.40 19.83 34.54
N ASN A 191 19.38 19.92 35.41
CA ASN A 191 19.53 19.90 36.85
C ASN A 191 19.38 18.49 37.48
N SER A 192 18.99 17.50 36.68
CA SER A 192 18.88 16.08 37.06
C SER A 192 19.17 15.22 35.82
N THR A 193 19.48 13.95 36.04
CA THR A 193 19.63 12.98 34.94
C THR A 193 18.42 13.06 33.98
N THR A 194 18.70 13.36 32.71
CA THR A 194 17.70 13.69 31.70
C THR A 194 17.96 12.89 30.43
N ILE A 195 16.88 12.34 29.85
CA ILE A 195 16.88 11.74 28.53
C ILE A 195 16.42 12.80 27.56
N TYR A 196 17.25 13.12 26.57
CA TYR A 196 16.90 13.99 25.47
C TYR A 196 16.57 13.13 24.25
N THR A 197 15.46 13.47 23.60
CA THR A 197 15.04 12.86 22.33
C THR A 197 15.29 13.85 21.20
N LEU A 198 16.10 13.45 20.24
CA LEU A 198 16.27 14.12 18.97
C LEU A 198 15.26 13.52 17.98
N THR A 199 14.46 14.35 17.32
CA THR A 199 13.73 14.01 16.11
C THR A 199 14.37 14.73 14.95
N ALA A 200 14.85 14.00 13.96
CA ALA A 200 15.51 14.50 12.77
C ALA A 200 14.69 14.18 11.53
N THR A 201 14.43 15.18 10.70
CA THR A 201 13.56 15.09 9.52
C THR A 201 14.36 15.44 8.26
N ASP A 202 14.24 14.66 7.20
CA ASP A 202 14.91 14.91 5.93
C ASP A 202 14.10 15.86 5.03
N THR A 203 14.57 16.05 3.79
CA THR A 203 13.91 16.90 2.78
C THR A 203 12.61 16.27 2.22
N ASN A 204 12.38 14.99 2.42
CA ASN A 204 11.18 14.28 2.02
C ASN A 204 10.11 14.24 3.13
N ASN A 205 10.38 14.89 4.28
CA ASN A 205 9.59 14.84 5.51
C ASN A 205 9.59 13.48 6.21
N CYS A 206 10.53 12.58 5.87
CA CYS A 206 10.74 11.36 6.63
C CYS A 206 11.54 11.66 7.89
N SER A 207 11.12 11.12 9.03
CA SER A 207 11.73 11.43 10.33
C SER A 207 12.15 10.17 11.07
N VAL A 208 13.21 10.35 11.89
CA VAL A 208 13.69 9.33 12.82
C VAL A 208 13.96 9.99 14.17
N SER A 209 13.77 9.25 15.26
CA SER A 209 14.05 9.74 16.61
C SER A 209 15.14 8.90 17.27
N GLN A 210 16.04 9.57 18.00
CA GLN A 210 17.10 8.94 18.78
C GLN A 210 17.21 9.60 20.17
N ASN A 211 17.46 8.79 21.18
CA ASN A 211 17.60 9.24 22.55
C ASN A 211 19.07 9.34 22.96
N ILE A 212 19.41 10.33 23.80
CA ILE A 212 20.67 10.45 24.49
C ILE A 212 20.41 10.77 25.97
N THR A 213 21.08 10.06 26.86
CA THR A 213 20.92 10.25 28.31
C THR A 213 22.13 11.01 28.85
N ILE A 214 21.87 12.10 29.57
CA ILE A 214 22.90 12.85 30.31
C ILE A 214 22.71 12.60 31.80
N GLN A 215 23.73 12.00 32.41
CA GLN A 215 23.75 11.76 33.84
C GLN A 215 24.19 13.03 34.58
N VAL A 216 23.43 13.44 35.60
CA VAL A 216 23.78 14.62 36.42
C VAL A 216 24.06 14.21 37.86
N ASN A 217 25.28 14.50 38.30
CA ASN A 217 25.72 14.26 39.65
C ASN A 217 25.53 15.51 40.54
N PRO A 218 25.12 15.36 41.81
CA PRO A 218 25.02 16.47 42.73
C PRO A 218 26.40 17.04 43.06
N LEU A 219 26.43 18.30 43.48
CA LEU A 219 27.68 18.89 44.02
C LEU A 219 28.04 18.28 45.38
N PRO A 220 29.32 18.16 45.69
CA PRO A 220 29.77 17.68 47.02
C PRO A 220 29.35 18.67 48.10
N ILE A 221 28.94 18.17 49.27
CA ILE A 221 28.70 18.97 50.46
C ILE A 221 30.01 19.15 51.21
N LEU A 222 30.53 20.38 51.24
CA LEU A 222 31.70 20.72 51.99
C LEU A 222 31.37 21.08 53.45
N THR A 223 31.96 20.40 54.39
CA THR A 223 31.89 20.73 55.83
C THR A 223 33.26 21.23 56.32
N ILE A 224 33.25 22.40 56.92
CA ILE A 224 34.47 22.95 57.53
C ILE A 224 34.36 22.78 59.07
N SER A 225 35.25 22.02 59.68
CA SER A 225 35.40 21.97 61.15
C SER A 225 36.47 22.96 61.57
N PRO A 226 36.16 23.92 62.46
CA PRO A 226 37.19 24.82 62.96
C PRO A 226 38.18 24.00 63.79
N ASN A 227 39.50 24.08 63.48
CA ASN A 227 40.53 23.60 64.35
C ASN A 227 40.55 24.55 65.56
N SER A 228 40.21 24.08 66.77
CA SER A 228 40.44 24.80 68.00
C SER A 228 41.94 24.89 68.22
N ILE A 229 42.50 26.09 68.03
CA ILE A 229 43.90 26.41 68.50
C ILE A 229 43.76 26.65 69.99
N THR A 230 44.26 25.73 70.80
CA THR A 230 44.56 25.93 72.26
C THR A 230 45.91 26.61 72.44
#